data_fb743b60d9494718af55792ea78fbc4d
#
_entry.id   fb743b60d9494718af55792ea78fbc4d
#
_cell.length_a   1.000
_cell.length_b   1.000
_cell.length_c   1.000
_cell.angle_alpha   90.00
_cell.angle_beta   90.00
_cell.angle_gamma   90.00
#
_symmetry.space_group_name_H-M   'P 1'
#
loop_
_entity.id
_entity.type
_entity.pdbx_description
1 polymer ?
#
loop_
_entity_poly.entity_id
_entity_poly.type
_entity_poly.pdbx_seq_one_letter_code
_entity_poly.pdbx_strand_id
1 'polypeptide(L)'
;MFQFQKTLSLALTLTLGIFLATTSVTAQAQAAAGKTELLWLGQAGFKIKTPGGKTIVIDPWLTGGPKTPAPYKTDIAALGKVDLLLVTHAHVDHIGDAPAIAKAQNTVLYGPADMVTPLITLGILPANLGHRFNKTGHVTPLPGIKVTAVQAEHSSLLVHNNPATGKNESHPAGEAVGYIIQMENGFKIWHM
;
A
#
# COMPACT_ATOMS: atom_id res chain seq x y z
N MET A 1 -84.12 43.82 24.98
CA MET A 1 -82.81 44.51 24.70
C MET A 1 -81.69 43.68 25.34
N PHE A 2 -81.25 42.66 24.60
CA PHE A 2 -80.28 41.66 25.07
C PHE A 2 -78.93 41.91 24.40
N GLN A 3 -77.83 42.16 25.17
CA GLN A 3 -76.48 42.29 24.73
C GLN A 3 -75.82 40.90 24.70
N PHE A 4 -75.34 40.49 23.55
CA PHE A 4 -74.52 39.30 23.40
C PHE A 4 -73.04 39.68 23.53
N GLN A 5 -72.38 39.24 24.59
CA GLN A 5 -70.90 39.28 24.71
C GLN A 5 -70.31 38.09 23.94
N LYS A 6 -69.47 38.37 22.95
CA LYS A 6 -68.68 37.38 22.25
C LYS A 6 -67.35 37.25 22.98
N THR A 7 -67.13 36.09 23.60
CA THR A 7 -65.83 35.68 24.14
C THR A 7 -64.98 35.14 23.01
N LEU A 8 -63.85 35.79 22.78
CA LEU A 8 -62.82 35.40 21.81
C LEU A 8 -61.83 34.42 22.48
N SER A 9 -61.89 33.14 22.20
CA SER A 9 -60.89 32.16 22.66
C SER A 9 -59.71 32.17 21.74
N LEU A 10 -58.56 32.61 22.28
CA LEU A 10 -57.26 32.57 21.61
C LEU A 10 -56.59 31.21 21.86
N ALA A 11 -56.62 30.33 20.88
CA ALA A 11 -55.88 29.05 20.94
C ALA A 11 -54.39 29.29 20.59
N LEU A 12 -53.56 29.18 21.59
CA LEU A 12 -52.09 29.26 21.46
C LEU A 12 -51.54 27.87 21.08
N THR A 13 -51.26 27.65 19.80
CA THR A 13 -50.62 26.41 19.30
C THR A 13 -49.11 26.54 19.54
N LEU A 14 -48.60 25.80 20.53
CA LEU A 14 -47.18 25.69 20.84
C LEU A 14 -46.59 24.62 19.90
N THR A 15 -45.95 25.02 18.80
CA THR A 15 -45.17 24.14 17.95
C THR A 15 -43.79 23.89 18.56
N LEU A 16 -43.65 22.69 19.16
CA LEU A 16 -42.36 22.21 19.69
C LEU A 16 -41.47 21.75 18.51
N GLY A 17 -40.60 22.63 18.05
CA GLY A 17 -39.60 22.28 17.03
C GLY A 17 -38.53 21.38 17.65
N ILE A 18 -38.57 20.09 17.34
CA ILE A 18 -37.46 19.17 17.68
C ILE A 18 -36.32 19.44 16.71
N PHE A 19 -35.29 20.16 17.15
CA PHE A 19 -34.01 20.25 16.46
C PHE A 19 -33.26 18.92 16.65
N LEU A 20 -33.31 18.02 15.68
CA LEU A 20 -32.37 16.89 15.60
C LEU A 20 -30.98 17.47 15.24
N ALA A 21 -30.15 17.73 16.25
CA ALA A 21 -28.73 17.94 16.04
C ALA A 21 -28.11 16.62 15.60
N THR A 22 -27.88 16.44 14.29
CA THR A 22 -27.05 15.35 13.77
C THR A 22 -25.60 15.65 14.15
N THR A 23 -25.15 15.12 15.29
CA THR A 23 -23.71 15.10 15.61
C THR A 23 -23.04 14.16 14.64
N SER A 24 -22.36 14.71 13.65
CA SER A 24 -21.44 13.95 12.79
C SER A 24 -20.29 13.46 13.69
N VAL A 25 -20.38 12.22 14.14
CA VAL A 25 -19.25 11.52 14.78
C VAL A 25 -18.22 11.28 13.69
N THR A 26 -17.27 12.19 13.55
CA THR A 26 -16.03 11.89 12.82
C THR A 26 -15.33 10.79 13.59
N ALA A 27 -15.40 9.56 13.09
CA ALA A 27 -14.60 8.48 13.59
C ALA A 27 -13.13 8.83 13.34
N GLN A 28 -12.50 9.45 14.32
CA GLN A 28 -11.06 9.65 14.35
C GLN A 28 -10.47 8.26 14.50
N ALA A 29 -9.83 7.75 13.44
CA ALA A 29 -9.11 6.48 13.52
C ALA A 29 -8.11 6.59 14.65
N GLN A 30 -8.35 5.85 15.74
CA GLN A 30 -7.46 5.82 16.89
C GLN A 30 -6.11 5.29 16.41
N ALA A 31 -5.04 6.07 16.57
CA ALA A 31 -3.71 5.69 16.15
C ALA A 31 -3.34 4.34 16.81
N ALA A 32 -2.89 3.37 16.00
CA ALA A 32 -2.51 2.07 16.52
C ALA A 32 -1.38 2.21 17.53
N ALA A 33 -1.53 1.65 18.71
CA ALA A 33 -0.59 1.76 19.82
C ALA A 33 0.63 0.81 19.70
N GLY A 34 0.66 -0.04 18.66
CA GLY A 34 1.74 -1.01 18.43
C GLY A 34 3.06 -0.37 18.04
N LYS A 35 4.11 -1.19 18.03
CA LYS A 35 5.45 -0.79 17.56
C LYS A 35 5.58 -1.08 16.07
N THR A 36 6.41 -0.28 15.39
CA THR A 36 6.92 -0.63 14.07
C THR A 36 8.19 -1.47 14.25
N GLU A 37 8.22 -2.65 13.64
CA GLU A 37 9.40 -3.53 13.64
C GLU A 37 9.99 -3.58 12.24
N LEU A 38 11.30 -3.47 12.14
CA LEU A 38 12.06 -3.52 10.90
C LEU A 38 12.98 -4.73 10.91
N LEU A 39 12.83 -5.60 9.92
CA LEU A 39 13.76 -6.69 9.67
C LEU A 39 14.44 -6.46 8.32
N TRP A 40 15.76 -6.34 8.31
CA TRP A 40 16.53 -6.31 7.09
C TRP A 40 16.63 -7.69 6.46
N LEU A 41 16.27 -7.78 5.18
CA LEU A 41 16.24 -9.04 4.42
C LEU A 41 17.45 -9.22 3.50
N GLY A 42 18.41 -8.32 3.57
CA GLY A 42 19.57 -8.27 2.68
C GLY A 42 19.39 -7.23 1.55
N GLN A 43 20.49 -6.69 1.04
CA GLN A 43 20.52 -5.62 0.02
C GLN A 43 19.57 -4.47 0.41
N ALA A 44 18.65 -4.09 -0.47
CA ALA A 44 17.61 -3.10 -0.22
C ALA A 44 16.33 -3.69 0.43
N GLY A 45 16.30 -5.00 0.68
CA GLY A 45 15.11 -5.71 1.14
C GLY A 45 14.78 -5.48 2.61
N PHE A 46 13.53 -5.15 2.91
CA PHE A 46 13.01 -5.02 4.29
C PHE A 46 11.64 -5.68 4.44
N LYS A 47 11.45 -6.30 5.61
CA LYS A 47 10.13 -6.70 6.13
C LYS A 47 9.78 -5.77 7.28
N ILE A 48 8.64 -5.13 7.20
CA ILE A 48 8.15 -4.16 8.17
C ILE A 48 6.88 -4.71 8.79
N LYS A 49 6.86 -4.84 10.13
CA LYS A 49 5.63 -5.08 10.88
C LYS A 49 5.09 -3.75 11.35
N THR A 50 3.86 -3.43 10.96
CA THR A 50 3.24 -2.14 11.31
C THR A 50 2.62 -2.17 12.71
N PRO A 51 2.36 -1.00 13.33
CA PRO A 51 1.65 -0.91 14.61
C PRO A 51 0.28 -1.60 14.61
N GLY A 52 -0.41 -1.60 13.47
CA GLY A 52 -1.69 -2.30 13.27
C GLY A 52 -1.56 -3.79 12.94
N GLY A 53 -0.33 -4.35 13.01
CA GLY A 53 -0.08 -5.77 12.79
C GLY A 53 0.00 -6.21 11.33
N LYS A 54 0.05 -5.28 10.37
CA LYS A 54 0.25 -5.58 8.94
C LYS A 54 1.71 -5.88 8.65
N THR A 55 1.95 -6.63 7.59
CA THR A 55 3.30 -6.92 7.10
C THR A 55 3.49 -6.26 5.73
N ILE A 56 4.49 -5.38 5.65
CA ILE A 56 4.94 -4.77 4.40
C ILE A 56 6.28 -5.39 4.03
N VAL A 57 6.46 -5.75 2.77
CA VAL A 57 7.75 -6.19 2.23
C VAL A 57 8.16 -5.24 1.11
N ILE A 58 9.41 -4.83 1.12
CA ILE A 58 9.99 -3.91 0.14
C ILE A 58 11.20 -4.57 -0.48
N ASP A 59 11.34 -4.48 -1.82
CA ASP A 59 12.50 -4.91 -2.61
C ASP A 59 13.02 -6.32 -2.23
N PRO A 60 12.17 -7.37 -2.26
CA PRO A 60 12.55 -8.69 -1.79
C PRO A 60 13.42 -9.43 -2.81
N TRP A 61 14.74 -9.33 -2.70
CA TRP A 61 15.67 -10.23 -3.38
C TRP A 61 16.20 -11.25 -2.38
N LEU A 62 15.43 -12.34 -2.18
CA LEU A 62 15.65 -13.29 -1.10
C LEU A 62 16.47 -14.50 -1.55
N THR A 63 15.98 -15.22 -2.54
CA THR A 63 16.61 -16.49 -2.97
C THR A 63 17.98 -16.29 -3.61
N GLY A 64 18.18 -15.20 -4.36
CA GLY A 64 19.45 -14.79 -4.95
C GLY A 64 20.32 -13.92 -4.04
N GLY A 65 19.74 -13.35 -2.98
CA GLY A 65 20.40 -12.36 -2.15
C GLY A 65 21.58 -12.92 -1.33
N PRO A 66 22.81 -12.36 -1.45
CA PRO A 66 23.97 -12.88 -0.74
C PRO A 66 23.90 -12.68 0.78
N LYS A 67 23.14 -11.70 1.24
CA LYS A 67 22.98 -11.33 2.66
C LYS A 67 21.61 -11.67 3.24
N THR A 68 20.76 -12.37 2.49
CA THR A 68 19.45 -12.77 2.96
C THR A 68 19.57 -13.70 4.18
N PRO A 69 18.85 -13.44 5.28
CA PRO A 69 18.83 -14.34 6.44
C PRO A 69 18.33 -15.74 6.08
N ALA A 70 18.92 -16.77 6.68
CA ALA A 70 18.76 -18.17 6.28
C ALA A 70 17.31 -18.64 6.06
N PRO A 71 16.31 -18.36 6.92
CA PRO A 71 14.95 -18.84 6.66
C PRO A 71 14.36 -18.35 5.34
N TYR A 72 14.60 -17.07 5.02
CA TYR A 72 14.02 -16.41 3.83
C TYR A 72 14.76 -16.73 2.54
N LYS A 73 16.02 -17.19 2.63
CA LYS A 73 16.83 -17.53 1.46
C LYS A 73 16.39 -18.83 0.80
N THR A 74 15.90 -19.76 1.59
CA THR A 74 15.50 -21.11 1.12
C THR A 74 13.99 -21.24 0.97
N ASP A 75 13.23 -20.42 1.68
CA ASP A 75 11.77 -20.49 1.67
C ASP A 75 11.15 -19.09 1.80
N ILE A 76 10.58 -18.59 0.70
CA ILE A 76 9.86 -17.30 0.71
C ILE A 76 8.59 -17.35 1.56
N ALA A 77 8.03 -18.53 1.84
CA ALA A 77 6.86 -18.66 2.73
C ALA A 77 7.21 -18.36 4.19
N ALA A 78 8.49 -18.40 4.56
CA ALA A 78 8.97 -17.97 5.88
C ALA A 78 8.68 -16.48 6.19
N LEU A 79 8.41 -15.65 5.16
CA LEU A 79 7.92 -14.28 5.34
C LEU A 79 6.60 -14.23 6.14
N GLY A 80 5.83 -15.34 6.14
CA GLY A 80 4.46 -15.34 6.61
C GLY A 80 3.55 -14.55 5.66
N LYS A 81 2.40 -14.11 6.17
CA LYS A 81 1.48 -13.30 5.37
C LYS A 81 2.10 -11.93 5.06
N VAL A 82 2.12 -11.58 3.78
CA VAL A 82 2.50 -10.24 3.26
C VAL A 82 1.21 -9.50 2.88
N ASP A 83 0.94 -8.38 3.55
CA ASP A 83 -0.27 -7.57 3.30
C ASP A 83 -0.03 -6.50 2.22
N LEU A 84 1.22 -6.06 2.03
CA LEU A 84 1.63 -5.05 1.05
C LEU A 84 3.02 -5.36 0.51
N LEU A 85 3.16 -5.33 -0.81
CA LEU A 85 4.43 -5.55 -1.49
C LEU A 85 4.80 -4.30 -2.30
N LEU A 86 5.98 -3.75 -2.04
CA LEU A 86 6.51 -2.55 -2.69
C LEU A 86 7.80 -2.91 -3.44
N VAL A 87 7.98 -2.36 -4.64
CA VAL A 87 9.23 -2.50 -5.40
C VAL A 87 9.61 -1.13 -5.96
N THR A 88 10.84 -0.70 -5.67
CA THR A 88 11.34 0.61 -6.05
C THR A 88 11.68 0.70 -7.53
N HIS A 89 12.25 -0.35 -8.12
CA HIS A 89 12.62 -0.42 -9.53
C HIS A 89 12.91 -1.88 -9.96
N ALA A 90 13.21 -2.09 -11.25
CA ALA A 90 13.23 -3.41 -11.86
C ALA A 90 14.58 -4.15 -11.84
N HIS A 91 15.62 -3.64 -11.21
CA HIS A 91 16.85 -4.40 -11.08
C HIS A 91 16.64 -5.66 -10.23
N VAL A 92 17.36 -6.74 -10.58
CA VAL A 92 17.15 -8.07 -9.98
C VAL A 92 17.31 -8.09 -8.46
N ASP A 93 18.22 -7.29 -7.92
CA ASP A 93 18.50 -7.16 -6.48
C ASP A 93 17.43 -6.35 -5.71
N HIS A 94 16.40 -5.87 -6.40
CA HIS A 94 15.21 -5.23 -5.84
C HIS A 94 13.93 -6.00 -6.16
N ILE A 95 13.66 -6.26 -7.46
CA ILE A 95 12.42 -6.92 -7.87
C ILE A 95 12.41 -8.42 -7.54
N GLY A 96 13.57 -9.05 -7.60
CA GLY A 96 13.87 -10.46 -7.34
C GLY A 96 12.69 -11.40 -7.17
N ASP A 97 12.33 -11.69 -5.92
CA ASP A 97 11.26 -12.63 -5.58
C ASP A 97 9.86 -11.97 -5.51
N ALA A 98 9.73 -10.65 -5.76
CA ALA A 98 8.46 -9.93 -5.62
C ALA A 98 7.32 -10.52 -6.48
N PRO A 99 7.50 -10.86 -7.77
CA PRO A 99 6.44 -11.49 -8.55
C PRO A 99 6.03 -12.88 -8.04
N ALA A 100 6.98 -13.64 -7.50
CA ALA A 100 6.71 -14.95 -6.92
C ALA A 100 5.88 -14.84 -5.63
N ILE A 101 6.25 -13.90 -4.73
CA ILE A 101 5.52 -13.59 -3.51
C ILE A 101 4.10 -13.12 -3.84
N ALA A 102 3.97 -12.17 -4.78
CA ALA A 102 2.68 -11.64 -5.22
C ALA A 102 1.72 -12.76 -5.67
N LYS A 103 2.20 -13.68 -6.52
CA LYS A 103 1.41 -14.82 -7.02
C LYS A 103 1.08 -15.83 -5.92
N ALA A 104 2.07 -16.21 -5.11
CA ALA A 104 1.88 -17.23 -4.08
C ALA A 104 0.88 -16.81 -3.00
N GLN A 105 0.82 -15.53 -2.68
CA GLN A 105 0.00 -15.01 -1.59
C GLN A 105 -1.22 -14.18 -2.06
N ASN A 106 -1.40 -14.02 -3.37
CA ASN A 106 -2.41 -13.14 -3.96
C ASN A 106 -2.31 -11.69 -3.41
N THR A 107 -1.06 -11.21 -3.24
CA THR A 107 -0.75 -9.88 -2.70
C THR A 107 -0.44 -8.93 -3.84
N VAL A 108 -1.04 -7.74 -3.82
CA VAL A 108 -0.80 -6.72 -4.84
C VAL A 108 0.60 -6.13 -4.68
N LEU A 109 1.35 -6.14 -5.79
CA LEU A 109 2.63 -5.48 -5.94
C LEU A 109 2.40 -4.04 -6.41
N TYR A 110 2.92 -3.09 -5.66
CA TYR A 110 2.89 -1.66 -5.98
C TYR A 110 4.29 -1.21 -6.46
N GLY A 111 4.31 -0.47 -7.55
CA GLY A 111 5.57 0.05 -8.09
C GLY A 111 5.38 1.05 -9.22
N PRO A 112 6.50 1.57 -9.79
CA PRO A 112 6.46 2.49 -10.93
C PRO A 112 5.70 1.90 -12.12
N ALA A 113 4.92 2.73 -12.81
CA ALA A 113 4.07 2.28 -13.91
C ALA A 113 4.87 1.59 -15.03
N ASP A 114 6.04 2.14 -15.36
CA ASP A 114 6.88 1.61 -16.43
C ASP A 114 7.62 0.33 -16.04
N MET A 115 7.65 -0.02 -14.74
CA MET A 115 8.09 -1.33 -14.27
C MET A 115 6.93 -2.33 -14.24
N VAL A 116 5.80 -1.95 -13.66
CA VAL A 116 4.66 -2.86 -13.48
C VAL A 116 4.01 -3.23 -14.82
N THR A 117 4.01 -2.33 -15.80
CA THR A 117 3.44 -2.59 -17.12
C THR A 117 4.12 -3.76 -17.84
N PRO A 118 5.46 -3.79 -18.04
CA PRO A 118 6.11 -4.95 -18.65
C PRO A 118 5.98 -6.22 -17.83
N LEU A 119 5.93 -6.16 -16.50
CA LEU A 119 5.66 -7.37 -15.69
C LEU A 119 4.32 -8.01 -16.07
N ILE A 120 3.29 -7.21 -16.35
CA ILE A 120 1.97 -7.70 -16.75
C ILE A 120 2.00 -8.17 -18.22
N THR A 121 2.54 -7.36 -19.14
CA THR A 121 2.50 -7.65 -20.58
C THR A 121 3.37 -8.85 -20.97
N LEU A 122 4.44 -9.11 -20.23
CA LEU A 122 5.29 -10.29 -20.38
C LEU A 122 4.75 -11.54 -19.64
N GLY A 123 3.60 -11.42 -18.96
CA GLY A 123 3.01 -12.53 -18.19
C GLY A 123 3.76 -12.90 -16.90
N ILE A 124 4.70 -12.08 -16.46
CA ILE A 124 5.46 -12.29 -15.21
C ILE A 124 4.54 -12.12 -14.00
N LEU A 125 3.63 -11.15 -14.07
CA LEU A 125 2.68 -10.81 -13.01
C LEU A 125 1.25 -10.75 -13.57
N PRO A 126 0.23 -11.38 -12.92
CA PRO A 126 -1.17 -11.20 -13.28
C PRO A 126 -1.60 -9.73 -13.16
N ALA A 127 -2.44 -9.27 -14.07
CA ALA A 127 -2.85 -7.87 -14.13
C ALA A 127 -3.54 -7.35 -12.84
N ASN A 128 -4.30 -8.20 -12.16
CA ASN A 128 -4.96 -7.88 -10.90
C ASN A 128 -4.00 -7.80 -9.70
N LEU A 129 -2.76 -8.24 -9.85
CA LEU A 129 -1.73 -8.18 -8.80
C LEU A 129 -0.72 -7.04 -9.01
N GLY A 130 -0.84 -6.25 -10.07
CA GLY A 130 0.05 -5.11 -10.35
C GLY A 130 -0.66 -3.77 -10.18
N HIS A 131 -0.23 -2.97 -9.21
CA HIS A 131 -0.72 -1.61 -9.03
C HIS A 131 0.36 -0.59 -9.41
N ARG A 132 0.01 0.32 -10.31
CA ARG A 132 0.92 1.31 -10.90
C ARG A 132 0.74 2.67 -10.27
N PHE A 133 1.83 3.25 -9.76
CA PHE A 133 1.86 4.67 -9.38
C PHE A 133 3.28 5.20 -9.54
N ASN A 134 3.41 6.49 -9.81
CA ASN A 134 4.69 7.10 -10.10
C ASN A 134 5.09 8.11 -9.01
N LYS A 135 6.34 8.57 -9.07
CA LYS A 135 6.87 9.66 -8.24
C LYS A 135 5.90 10.86 -8.21
N THR A 136 5.85 11.56 -7.10
CA THR A 136 4.88 12.58 -6.72
C THR A 136 3.47 12.08 -6.41
N GLY A 137 3.12 10.83 -6.80
CA GLY A 137 1.87 10.19 -6.46
C GLY A 137 1.90 9.53 -5.07
N HIS A 138 0.72 9.23 -4.57
CA HIS A 138 0.56 8.42 -3.35
C HIS A 138 -0.62 7.45 -3.49
N VAL A 139 -0.55 6.39 -2.70
CA VAL A 139 -1.62 5.40 -2.57
C VAL A 139 -1.91 5.15 -1.09
N THR A 140 -3.11 4.65 -0.80
CA THR A 140 -3.50 4.19 0.54
C THR A 140 -3.88 2.71 0.43
N PRO A 141 -2.88 1.81 0.32
CA PRO A 141 -3.11 0.41 -0.02
C PRO A 141 -3.78 -0.39 1.09
N LEU A 142 -3.63 0.06 2.33
CA LEU A 142 -4.18 -0.56 3.53
C LEU A 142 -4.74 0.55 4.44
N PRO A 143 -5.78 0.27 5.25
CA PRO A 143 -6.31 1.24 6.20
C PRO A 143 -5.22 1.83 7.10
N GLY A 144 -5.13 3.16 7.13
CA GLY A 144 -4.15 3.90 7.93
C GLY A 144 -2.72 3.92 7.40
N ILE A 145 -2.42 3.23 6.29
CA ILE A 145 -1.09 3.22 5.67
C ILE A 145 -1.12 4.01 4.38
N LYS A 146 -0.27 5.04 4.30
CA LYS A 146 -0.07 5.86 3.10
C LYS A 146 1.34 5.66 2.56
N VAL A 147 1.45 5.39 1.26
CA VAL A 147 2.73 5.26 0.55
C VAL A 147 2.83 6.37 -0.48
N THR A 148 3.86 7.20 -0.38
CA THR A 148 4.15 8.26 -1.35
C THR A 148 5.42 7.88 -2.12
N ALA A 149 5.35 7.87 -3.44
CA ALA A 149 6.52 7.68 -4.29
C ALA A 149 7.26 9.01 -4.43
N VAL A 150 8.56 8.97 -4.20
CA VAL A 150 9.47 10.13 -4.28
C VAL A 150 10.54 9.90 -5.33
N GLN A 151 11.19 10.97 -5.76
CA GLN A 151 12.31 10.91 -6.71
C GLN A 151 13.45 10.05 -6.13
N ALA A 152 13.94 9.12 -6.94
CA ALA A 152 15.21 8.45 -6.76
C ALA A 152 16.01 8.53 -8.07
N GLU A 153 17.29 8.83 -7.97
CA GLU A 153 18.15 8.97 -9.13
C GLU A 153 18.88 7.64 -9.39
N HIS A 154 18.27 6.80 -10.21
CA HIS A 154 18.81 5.48 -10.56
C HIS A 154 18.19 4.96 -11.85
N SER A 155 18.91 4.08 -12.57
CA SER A 155 18.37 3.38 -13.74
C SER A 155 17.43 2.25 -13.32
N SER A 156 16.59 1.80 -14.25
CA SER A 156 15.68 0.68 -14.03
C SER A 156 15.59 -0.17 -15.29
N LEU A 157 16.04 -1.42 -15.19
CA LEU A 157 16.06 -2.38 -16.29
C LEU A 157 15.50 -3.73 -15.80
N LEU A 158 14.45 -4.19 -16.45
CA LEU A 158 13.89 -5.51 -16.22
C LEU A 158 14.63 -6.52 -17.08
N VAL A 159 15.24 -7.53 -16.47
CA VAL A 159 15.77 -8.69 -17.15
C VAL A 159 14.78 -9.84 -17.01
N HIS A 160 14.29 -10.36 -18.12
CA HIS A 160 13.32 -11.43 -18.19
C HIS A 160 13.87 -12.60 -19.02
N ASN A 161 13.79 -13.82 -18.49
CA ASN A 161 14.07 -15.00 -19.28
C ASN A 161 12.83 -15.35 -20.11
N ASN A 162 12.94 -15.20 -21.43
CA ASN A 162 11.85 -15.52 -22.35
C ASN A 162 11.66 -17.05 -22.41
N PRO A 163 10.53 -17.61 -21.96
CA PRO A 163 10.32 -19.04 -21.91
C PRO A 163 10.25 -19.72 -23.29
N ALA A 164 9.92 -18.94 -24.34
CA ALA A 164 9.84 -19.47 -25.70
C ALA A 164 11.23 -19.65 -26.34
N THR A 165 12.21 -18.83 -25.97
CA THR A 165 13.55 -18.82 -26.56
C THR A 165 14.63 -19.31 -25.60
N GLY A 166 14.35 -19.36 -24.29
CA GLY A 166 15.31 -19.64 -23.22
C GLY A 166 16.38 -18.55 -23.03
N LYS A 167 16.22 -17.40 -23.68
CA LYS A 167 17.19 -16.30 -23.62
C LYS A 167 16.73 -15.18 -22.69
N ASN A 168 17.70 -14.51 -22.08
CA ASN A 168 17.42 -13.30 -21.34
C ASN A 168 17.17 -12.13 -22.30
N GLU A 169 16.11 -11.40 -22.03
CA GLU A 169 15.72 -10.17 -22.71
C GLU A 169 15.74 -9.02 -21.68
N SER A 170 16.15 -7.83 -22.13
CA SER A 170 16.22 -6.64 -21.29
C SER A 170 15.18 -5.64 -21.74
N HIS A 171 14.37 -5.16 -20.84
CA HIS A 171 13.31 -4.20 -21.09
C HIS A 171 13.51 -2.93 -20.23
N PRO A 172 13.54 -1.73 -20.82
CA PRO A 172 13.48 -0.49 -20.05
C PRO A 172 12.27 -0.52 -19.12
N ALA A 173 12.46 -0.12 -17.87
CA ALA A 173 11.44 -0.18 -16.83
C ALA A 173 11.23 1.17 -16.12
N GLY A 174 11.45 2.26 -16.87
CA GLY A 174 11.25 3.63 -16.42
C GLY A 174 12.31 4.09 -15.40
N GLU A 175 11.89 4.93 -14.49
CA GLU A 175 12.76 5.50 -13.45
C GLU A 175 12.53 4.82 -12.11
N ALA A 176 13.59 4.72 -11.32
CA ALA A 176 13.48 4.28 -9.94
C ALA A 176 12.71 5.29 -9.08
N VAL A 177 12.10 4.80 -8.02
CA VAL A 177 11.44 5.62 -6.99
C VAL A 177 11.92 5.21 -5.61
N GLY A 178 11.91 6.18 -4.68
CA GLY A 178 11.90 5.88 -3.26
C GLY A 178 10.48 5.91 -2.70
N TYR A 179 10.29 5.45 -1.47
CA TYR A 179 8.99 5.47 -0.79
C TYR A 179 9.05 6.16 0.56
N ILE A 180 8.11 7.07 0.81
CA ILE A 180 7.78 7.50 2.17
C ILE A 180 6.54 6.72 2.59
N ILE A 181 6.69 5.85 3.59
CA ILE A 181 5.63 4.97 4.09
C ILE A 181 5.19 5.50 5.45
N GLN A 182 3.99 6.04 5.51
CA GLN A 182 3.36 6.49 6.75
C GLN A 182 2.52 5.35 7.33
N MET A 183 2.82 4.98 8.56
CA MET A 183 2.11 3.95 9.33
C MET A 183 0.85 4.49 10.00
N GLU A 184 0.04 3.59 10.56
CA GLU A 184 -1.25 3.88 11.20
C GLU A 184 -1.13 4.86 12.39
N ASN A 185 0.02 4.87 13.06
CA ASN A 185 0.32 5.78 14.18
C ASN A 185 1.00 7.10 13.76
N GLY A 186 1.13 7.33 12.43
CA GLY A 186 1.79 8.53 11.88
C GLY A 186 3.31 8.43 11.74
N PHE A 187 3.95 7.37 12.26
CA PHE A 187 5.38 7.14 12.05
C PHE A 187 5.67 6.97 10.56
N LYS A 188 6.79 7.52 10.10
CA LYS A 188 7.18 7.47 8.69
C LYS A 188 8.53 6.80 8.51
N ILE A 189 8.63 5.98 7.49
CA ILE A 189 9.87 5.39 7.01
C ILE A 189 10.14 5.96 5.62
N TRP A 190 11.37 6.38 5.38
CA TRP A 190 11.85 6.72 4.06
C TRP A 190 12.80 5.62 3.58
N HIS A 191 12.42 4.97 2.49
CA HIS A 191 13.18 3.92 1.81
C HIS A 191 13.58 4.43 0.41
N MET A 192 14.88 4.30 0.08
CA MET A 192 15.46 4.67 -1.21
C MET A 192 16.32 3.55 -1.75
#